data_8956963a6411f93da4f03882c463fbcd
#
_entry.id   8956963a6411f93da4f03882c463fbcd
#
_cell.length_a   1.000
_cell.length_b   1.000
_cell.length_c   1.000
_cell.angle_alpha   90.00
_cell.angle_beta   90.00
_cell.angle_gamma   90.00
#
_symmetry.space_group_name_H-M   'P 1'
#
loop_
_entity.id
_entity.type
_entity.pdbx_description
1 polymer ?
#
loop_
_entity_poly.entity_id
_entity_poly.type
_entity_poly.pdbx_seq_one_letter_code
_entity_poly.pdbx_strand_id
1 'polypeptide(L)'
;MKKENMAMLCDFYEFTMSNGYFKNGFYKKNVYFDVFFRKVPDNGGFAIMAGLEQAIEYIRELHFEDEDIEYLKSKGIFDEQFLEYLRNFKFSGDVYAIPEGTPIFPNEPVMTIKAPAIEAQLVETFLLLTINHQTLIATKANRIVRAAQGRAVLEFGSRRAQGANAAVDGARAAYIGGCKGTACTLTDELYGVPAGGTMAHSWVQMFNSEYDAFKTYCEMYPDNPTLLVDTYNTLKSGVPNAINAVSYTH
;
A
#
# COMPACT_ATOMS: atom_id res chain seq x y z
N MET A 1 4.76 -11.96 -8.26
CA MET A 1 3.53 -12.60 -7.71
C MET A 1 2.52 -12.69 -8.84
N LYS A 2 1.83 -13.81 -8.98
CA LYS A 2 0.61 -13.83 -9.80
C LYS A 2 -0.34 -12.83 -9.15
N LYS A 3 -0.86 -11.88 -9.93
CA LYS A 3 -1.84 -10.92 -9.39
C LYS A 3 -3.04 -11.73 -8.90
N GLU A 4 -3.31 -11.70 -7.63
CA GLU A 4 -4.47 -12.41 -7.07
C GLU A 4 -5.73 -11.65 -7.51
N ASN A 5 -6.69 -12.38 -8.06
CA ASN A 5 -8.01 -11.84 -8.32
C ASN A 5 -8.68 -11.51 -6.97
N MET A 6 -8.98 -10.24 -6.75
CA MET A 6 -9.57 -9.74 -5.49
C MET A 6 -11.09 -9.55 -5.59
N ALA A 7 -11.75 -10.13 -6.59
CA ALA A 7 -13.21 -9.96 -6.78
C ALA A 7 -14.04 -10.41 -5.57
N MET A 8 -13.55 -11.43 -4.86
CA MET A 8 -14.20 -11.93 -3.63
C MET A 8 -13.83 -11.16 -2.36
N LEU A 9 -12.97 -10.15 -2.43
CA LEU A 9 -12.70 -9.24 -1.31
C LEU A 9 -13.81 -8.18 -1.22
N CYS A 10 -14.99 -8.66 -0.89
CA CYS A 10 -16.22 -7.91 -0.73
C CYS A 10 -16.84 -8.22 0.63
N ASP A 11 -17.46 -7.24 1.25
CA ASP A 11 -18.36 -7.52 2.36
C ASP A 11 -19.58 -8.32 1.84
N PHE A 12 -19.98 -9.36 2.56
CA PHE A 12 -20.98 -10.31 2.06
C PHE A 12 -22.34 -9.65 1.71
N TYR A 13 -22.66 -8.55 2.38
CA TYR A 13 -23.88 -7.79 2.07
C TYR A 13 -23.87 -7.20 0.65
N GLU A 14 -22.70 -6.94 0.07
CA GLU A 14 -22.60 -6.43 -1.30
C GLU A 14 -23.16 -7.43 -2.31
N PHE A 15 -22.90 -8.74 -2.11
CA PHE A 15 -23.50 -9.79 -2.92
C PHE A 15 -25.00 -9.96 -2.66
N THR A 16 -25.44 -9.94 -1.40
CA THR A 16 -26.88 -10.12 -1.08
C THR A 16 -27.72 -8.94 -1.56
N MET A 17 -27.24 -7.71 -1.43
CA MET A 17 -27.90 -6.53 -1.98
C MET A 17 -27.88 -6.56 -3.50
N SER A 18 -26.76 -6.92 -4.14
CA SER A 18 -26.63 -7.02 -5.60
C SER A 18 -27.62 -8.06 -6.18
N ASN A 19 -27.82 -9.21 -5.53
CA ASN A 19 -28.84 -10.16 -5.89
C ASN A 19 -30.24 -9.55 -5.80
N GLY A 20 -30.51 -8.75 -4.76
CA GLY A 20 -31.75 -7.99 -4.63
C GLY A 20 -31.94 -6.96 -5.74
N TYR A 21 -30.89 -6.20 -6.08
CA TYR A 21 -30.90 -5.23 -7.18
C TYR A 21 -31.15 -5.92 -8.51
N PHE A 22 -30.55 -7.08 -8.73
CA PHE A 22 -30.73 -7.86 -9.96
C PHE A 22 -32.20 -8.28 -10.10
N LYS A 23 -32.79 -8.91 -9.07
CA LYS A 23 -34.21 -9.37 -9.07
C LYS A 23 -35.23 -8.27 -9.30
N ASN A 24 -34.92 -7.04 -8.85
CA ASN A 24 -35.82 -5.89 -9.01
C ASN A 24 -35.51 -5.02 -10.22
N GLY A 25 -34.60 -5.45 -11.10
CA GLY A 25 -34.25 -4.73 -12.32
C GLY A 25 -33.40 -3.46 -12.10
N PHE A 26 -32.87 -3.24 -10.88
CA PHE A 26 -32.08 -2.05 -10.54
C PHE A 26 -30.64 -2.12 -11.07
N TYR A 27 -30.18 -3.28 -11.54
CA TYR A 27 -28.85 -3.45 -12.14
C TYR A 27 -28.60 -2.57 -13.37
N LYS A 28 -29.65 -2.02 -13.99
CA LYS A 28 -29.58 -1.06 -15.10
C LYS A 28 -29.60 0.40 -14.64
N LYS A 29 -29.82 0.65 -13.35
CA LYS A 29 -29.93 2.00 -12.82
C LYS A 29 -28.55 2.54 -12.48
N ASN A 30 -28.14 3.65 -13.10
CA ASN A 30 -26.92 4.34 -12.74
C ASN A 30 -27.06 5.04 -11.40
N VAL A 31 -26.03 4.88 -10.58
CA VAL A 31 -25.88 5.51 -9.26
C VAL A 31 -24.56 6.25 -9.17
N TYR A 32 -24.42 7.12 -8.17
CA TYR A 32 -23.19 7.80 -7.82
C TYR A 32 -22.82 7.40 -6.38
N PHE A 33 -21.64 6.81 -6.20
CA PHE A 33 -21.09 6.46 -4.90
C PHE A 33 -19.83 7.29 -4.66
N ASP A 34 -19.80 7.99 -3.54
CA ASP A 34 -18.69 8.84 -3.16
C ASP A 34 -17.83 8.18 -2.09
N VAL A 35 -16.53 8.09 -2.34
CA VAL A 35 -15.51 7.77 -1.34
C VAL A 35 -15.02 9.06 -0.73
N PHE A 36 -15.04 9.15 0.61
CA PHE A 36 -14.55 10.33 1.34
C PHE A 36 -13.87 9.93 2.64
N PHE A 37 -12.97 10.77 3.12
CA PHE A 37 -12.25 10.57 4.36
C PHE A 37 -13.03 11.21 5.51
N ARG A 38 -13.47 10.43 6.51
CA ARG A 38 -14.33 10.94 7.58
C ARG A 38 -13.58 11.81 8.59
N LYS A 39 -12.37 11.41 8.94
CA LYS A 39 -11.57 12.07 9.98
C LYS A 39 -10.09 11.91 9.69
N VAL A 40 -9.37 13.02 9.71
CA VAL A 40 -7.90 12.98 9.64
C VAL A 40 -7.36 12.54 11.00
N PRO A 41 -6.44 11.53 11.05
CA PRO A 41 -5.89 11.06 12.31
C PRO A 41 -5.04 12.13 13.01
N ASP A 42 -4.85 11.95 14.33
CA ASP A 42 -4.00 12.78 15.18
C ASP A 42 -4.38 14.28 15.17
N ASN A 43 -5.66 14.61 14.97
CA ASN A 43 -6.16 15.99 14.85
C ASN A 43 -5.45 16.80 13.74
N GLY A 44 -4.97 16.13 12.68
CA GLY A 44 -4.36 16.80 11.54
C GLY A 44 -5.37 17.60 10.71
N GLY A 45 -4.90 18.66 10.05
CA GLY A 45 -5.75 19.51 9.23
C GLY A 45 -6.10 18.93 7.86
N PHE A 46 -5.32 17.97 7.34
CA PHE A 46 -5.50 17.35 6.04
C PHE A 46 -4.88 15.94 6.01
N ALA A 47 -5.27 15.15 5.03
CA ALA A 47 -4.63 13.89 4.67
C ALA A 47 -3.99 13.98 3.26
N ILE A 48 -3.16 13.02 2.89
CA ILE A 48 -2.54 12.93 1.56
C ILE A 48 -3.20 11.77 0.82
N MET A 49 -3.83 12.06 -0.32
CA MET A 49 -4.47 11.05 -1.16
C MET A 49 -3.46 10.03 -1.68
N ALA A 50 -3.75 8.75 -1.48
CA ALA A 50 -2.95 7.65 -2.03
C ALA A 50 -3.79 6.39 -2.22
N GLY A 51 -3.36 5.46 -3.09
CA GLY A 51 -4.04 4.20 -3.40
C GLY A 51 -4.88 4.24 -4.68
N LEU A 52 -4.87 5.35 -5.42
CA LEU A 52 -5.67 5.49 -6.63
C LEU A 52 -5.23 4.54 -7.74
N GLU A 53 -3.93 4.35 -7.92
CA GLU A 53 -3.40 3.45 -8.97
C GLU A 53 -3.91 2.03 -8.78
N GLN A 54 -3.78 1.46 -7.57
CA GLN A 54 -4.26 0.10 -7.26
C GLN A 54 -5.79 0.01 -7.35
N ALA A 55 -6.51 1.06 -6.96
CA ALA A 55 -7.96 1.13 -7.08
C ALA A 55 -8.42 1.08 -8.54
N ILE A 56 -7.78 1.84 -9.43
CA ILE A 56 -8.07 1.84 -10.87
C ILE A 56 -7.72 0.49 -11.51
N GLU A 57 -6.59 -0.06 -11.13
CA GLU A 57 -6.13 -1.35 -11.64
C GLU A 57 -7.09 -2.47 -11.25
N TYR A 58 -7.54 -2.50 -9.99
CA TYR A 58 -8.58 -3.43 -9.53
C TYR A 58 -9.87 -3.32 -10.35
N ILE A 59 -10.40 -2.12 -10.52
CA ILE A 59 -11.65 -1.90 -11.28
C ILE A 59 -11.53 -2.39 -12.72
N ARG A 60 -10.37 -2.18 -13.36
CA ARG A 60 -10.14 -2.59 -14.75
C ARG A 60 -10.05 -4.10 -14.93
N GLU A 61 -9.56 -4.79 -13.92
CA GLU A 61 -9.31 -6.23 -13.93
C GLU A 61 -10.42 -7.03 -13.25
N LEU A 62 -11.36 -6.37 -12.59
CA LEU A 62 -12.43 -7.01 -11.83
C LEU A 62 -13.27 -7.95 -12.68
N HIS A 63 -13.23 -9.22 -12.33
CA HIS A 63 -14.01 -10.30 -12.93
C HIS A 63 -14.18 -11.43 -11.92
N PHE A 64 -15.14 -12.30 -12.12
CA PHE A 64 -15.35 -13.47 -11.25
C PHE A 64 -14.92 -14.73 -12.00
N GLU A 65 -14.12 -15.57 -11.35
CA GLU A 65 -13.72 -16.89 -11.82
C GLU A 65 -14.85 -17.90 -11.61
N ASP A 66 -14.79 -19.04 -12.33
CA ASP A 66 -15.79 -20.10 -12.14
C ASP A 66 -15.83 -20.64 -10.71
N GLU A 67 -14.70 -20.71 -10.04
CA GLU A 67 -14.58 -21.11 -8.62
C GLU A 67 -15.32 -20.15 -7.68
N ASP A 68 -15.29 -18.84 -7.96
CA ASP A 68 -16.01 -17.81 -7.20
C ASP A 68 -17.53 -18.03 -7.34
N ILE A 69 -17.98 -18.28 -8.57
CA ILE A 69 -19.40 -18.53 -8.86
C ILE A 69 -19.87 -19.81 -8.19
N GLU A 70 -19.11 -20.89 -8.24
CA GLU A 70 -19.46 -22.15 -7.57
C GLU A 70 -19.50 -21.99 -6.03
N TYR A 71 -18.58 -21.20 -5.47
CA TYR A 71 -18.62 -20.84 -4.04
C TYR A 71 -19.89 -20.07 -3.69
N LEU A 72 -20.24 -19.03 -4.44
CA LEU A 72 -21.48 -18.27 -4.20
C LEU A 72 -22.72 -19.15 -4.36
N LYS A 73 -22.76 -20.01 -5.37
CA LYS A 73 -23.82 -20.99 -5.60
C LYS A 73 -24.00 -21.96 -4.41
N SER A 74 -22.90 -22.40 -3.80
CA SER A 74 -22.93 -23.28 -2.63
C SER A 74 -23.63 -22.69 -1.40
N LYS A 75 -23.80 -21.36 -1.35
CA LYS A 75 -24.56 -20.68 -0.27
C LYS A 75 -26.05 -20.92 -0.35
N GLY A 76 -26.59 -21.31 -1.52
CA GLY A 76 -28.00 -21.65 -1.71
C GLY A 76 -29.01 -20.50 -1.58
N ILE A 77 -28.52 -19.24 -1.59
CA ILE A 77 -29.34 -18.04 -1.39
C ILE A 77 -29.36 -17.09 -2.61
N PHE A 78 -28.49 -17.32 -3.58
CA PHE A 78 -28.37 -16.48 -4.77
C PHE A 78 -29.19 -17.05 -5.94
N ASP A 79 -29.76 -16.15 -6.74
CA ASP A 79 -30.48 -16.49 -7.95
C ASP A 79 -29.52 -16.97 -9.04
N GLU A 80 -29.89 -18.04 -9.77
CA GLU A 80 -29.05 -18.58 -10.85
C GLU A 80 -28.78 -17.55 -11.97
N GLN A 81 -29.74 -16.69 -12.29
CA GLN A 81 -29.56 -15.64 -13.28
C GLN A 81 -28.62 -14.55 -12.78
N PHE A 82 -28.60 -14.26 -11.48
CA PHE A 82 -27.64 -13.34 -10.88
C PHE A 82 -26.24 -13.94 -10.89
N LEU A 83 -26.07 -15.23 -10.61
CA LEU A 83 -24.77 -15.91 -10.72
C LEU A 83 -24.24 -15.88 -12.15
N GLU A 84 -25.09 -16.06 -13.14
CA GLU A 84 -24.73 -15.93 -14.54
C GLU A 84 -24.36 -14.48 -14.92
N TYR A 85 -25.04 -13.48 -14.34
CA TYR A 85 -24.65 -12.08 -14.48
C TYR A 85 -23.24 -11.83 -13.93
N LEU A 86 -22.90 -12.36 -12.76
CA LEU A 86 -21.56 -12.24 -12.18
C LEU A 86 -20.49 -12.93 -13.04
N ARG A 87 -20.77 -14.10 -13.63
CA ARG A 87 -19.85 -14.80 -14.55
C ARG A 87 -19.45 -13.93 -15.75
N ASN A 88 -20.37 -13.08 -16.21
CA ASN A 88 -20.16 -12.16 -17.32
C ASN A 88 -19.86 -10.73 -16.87
N PHE A 89 -19.52 -10.54 -15.59
CA PHE A 89 -19.33 -9.22 -14.99
C PHE A 89 -18.18 -8.45 -15.66
N LYS A 90 -18.45 -7.19 -15.97
CA LYS A 90 -17.45 -6.20 -16.38
C LYS A 90 -17.86 -4.84 -15.84
N PHE A 91 -16.93 -4.12 -15.26
CA PHE A 91 -17.17 -2.74 -14.88
C PHE A 91 -17.29 -1.85 -16.12
N SER A 92 -18.39 -1.11 -16.24
CA SER A 92 -18.69 -0.24 -17.38
C SER A 92 -18.86 1.23 -17.00
N GLY A 93 -18.70 1.55 -15.73
CA GLY A 93 -18.91 2.89 -15.19
C GLY A 93 -17.74 3.86 -15.39
N ASP A 94 -17.96 5.08 -14.92
CA ASP A 94 -16.97 6.17 -14.89
C ASP A 94 -16.41 6.31 -13.48
N VAL A 95 -15.12 6.65 -13.37
CA VAL A 95 -14.44 6.96 -12.11
C VAL A 95 -13.86 8.37 -12.18
N TYR A 96 -14.23 9.21 -11.25
CA TYR A 96 -13.68 10.56 -11.04
C TYR A 96 -12.91 10.55 -9.73
N ALA A 97 -11.65 10.97 -9.70
CA ALA A 97 -10.84 10.92 -8.49
C ALA A 97 -9.83 12.06 -8.41
N ILE A 98 -9.48 12.42 -7.18
CA ILE A 98 -8.39 13.36 -6.89
C ILE A 98 -7.05 12.64 -7.12
N PRO A 99 -6.06 13.27 -7.77
CA PRO A 99 -4.74 12.68 -7.98
C PRO A 99 -4.02 12.36 -6.66
N GLU A 100 -3.23 11.29 -6.66
CA GLU A 100 -2.37 10.94 -5.53
C GLU A 100 -1.38 12.07 -5.18
N GLY A 101 -1.01 12.15 -3.91
CA GLY A 101 -0.15 13.22 -3.39
C GLY A 101 -0.88 14.53 -3.08
N THR A 102 -2.14 14.67 -3.49
CA THR A 102 -2.94 15.87 -3.22
C THR A 102 -3.42 15.89 -1.75
N PRO A 103 -3.31 17.04 -1.06
CA PRO A 103 -3.99 17.23 0.22
C PRO A 103 -5.51 17.14 0.08
N ILE A 104 -6.13 16.33 0.93
CA ILE A 104 -7.58 16.14 1.00
C ILE A 104 -8.10 16.45 2.40
N PHE A 105 -9.39 16.82 2.49
CA PHE A 105 -10.03 17.22 3.73
C PHE A 105 -11.19 16.29 4.09
N PRO A 106 -11.60 16.24 5.38
CA PRO A 106 -12.71 15.41 5.80
C PRO A 106 -14.02 15.75 5.08
N ASN A 107 -14.79 14.71 4.73
CA ASN A 107 -16.11 14.77 4.13
C ASN A 107 -16.16 15.41 2.71
N GLU A 108 -15.03 15.59 2.06
CA GLU A 108 -14.97 15.90 0.63
C GLU A 108 -14.88 14.61 -0.18
N PRO A 109 -15.64 14.44 -1.27
CA PRO A 109 -15.47 13.30 -2.16
C PRO A 109 -14.06 13.28 -2.75
N VAL A 110 -13.32 12.19 -2.51
CA VAL A 110 -11.98 11.97 -3.07
C VAL A 110 -12.02 11.10 -4.30
N MET A 111 -13.10 10.30 -4.44
CA MET A 111 -13.41 9.49 -5.60
C MET A 111 -14.92 9.36 -5.71
N THR A 112 -15.44 9.50 -6.93
CA THR A 112 -16.84 9.25 -7.26
C THR A 112 -16.93 8.16 -8.30
N ILE A 113 -17.69 7.11 -8.01
CA ILE A 113 -18.01 6.01 -8.91
C ILE A 113 -19.41 6.26 -9.48
N LYS A 114 -19.51 6.45 -10.80
CA LYS A 114 -20.79 6.54 -11.54
C LYS A 114 -20.96 5.28 -12.37
N ALA A 115 -21.82 4.38 -11.95
CA ALA A 115 -21.96 3.07 -12.59
C ALA A 115 -23.38 2.50 -12.38
N PRO A 116 -23.74 1.42 -13.10
CA PRO A 116 -24.88 0.58 -12.73
C PRO A 116 -24.79 0.10 -11.29
N ALA A 117 -25.92 0.02 -10.60
CA ALA A 117 -25.97 -0.15 -9.14
C ALA A 117 -25.15 -1.34 -8.60
N ILE A 118 -25.16 -2.48 -9.30
CA ILE A 118 -24.37 -3.67 -8.90
C ILE A 118 -22.88 -3.42 -9.09
N GLU A 119 -22.49 -2.78 -10.19
CA GLU A 119 -21.09 -2.49 -10.47
C GLU A 119 -20.49 -1.51 -9.45
N ALA A 120 -21.25 -0.47 -9.08
CA ALA A 120 -20.85 0.46 -8.04
C ALA A 120 -20.76 -0.19 -6.66
N GLN A 121 -21.65 -1.14 -6.35
CA GLN A 121 -21.70 -1.84 -5.07
C GLN A 121 -20.50 -2.78 -4.89
N LEU A 122 -20.17 -3.59 -5.90
CA LEU A 122 -19.16 -4.64 -5.81
C LEU A 122 -17.70 -4.14 -5.77
N VAL A 123 -17.48 -2.86 -5.93
CA VAL A 123 -16.13 -2.26 -5.81
C VAL A 123 -15.90 -1.60 -4.43
N GLU A 124 -16.92 -1.49 -3.59
CA GLU A 124 -16.90 -0.71 -2.35
C GLU A 124 -15.79 -1.13 -1.40
N THR A 125 -15.78 -2.37 -0.95
CA THR A 125 -14.84 -2.85 0.09
C THR A 125 -13.39 -2.67 -0.37
N PHE A 126 -13.05 -3.05 -1.59
CA PHE A 126 -11.67 -2.93 -2.07
C PHE A 126 -11.22 -1.48 -2.18
N LEU A 127 -12.07 -0.58 -2.70
CA LEU A 127 -11.75 0.83 -2.83
C LEU A 127 -11.55 1.48 -1.46
N LEU A 128 -12.46 1.23 -0.52
CA LEU A 128 -12.35 1.78 0.83
C LEU A 128 -11.11 1.29 1.55
N LEU A 129 -10.81 -0.02 1.49
CA LEU A 129 -9.61 -0.61 2.09
C LEU A 129 -8.33 0.02 1.53
N THR A 130 -8.22 0.08 0.20
CA THR A 130 -7.02 0.53 -0.50
C THR A 130 -6.76 2.03 -0.26
N ILE A 131 -7.76 2.86 -0.47
CA ILE A 131 -7.65 4.31 -0.26
C ILE A 131 -7.40 4.64 1.21
N ASN A 132 -8.11 3.98 2.14
CA ASN A 132 -7.92 4.23 3.57
C ASN A 132 -6.50 3.89 4.02
N HIS A 133 -6.02 2.67 3.75
CA HIS A 133 -4.70 2.22 4.17
C HIS A 133 -3.59 3.13 3.64
N GLN A 134 -3.56 3.33 2.33
CA GLN A 134 -2.49 4.10 1.69
C GLN A 134 -2.54 5.58 2.06
N THR A 135 -3.73 6.19 2.15
CA THR A 135 -3.89 7.58 2.58
C THR A 135 -3.42 7.79 4.03
N LEU A 136 -3.70 6.85 4.93
CA LEU A 136 -3.21 6.92 6.32
C LEU A 136 -1.68 6.89 6.39
N ILE A 137 -1.03 5.99 5.64
CA ILE A 137 0.43 5.87 5.60
C ILE A 137 1.06 7.10 4.93
N ALA A 138 0.56 7.53 3.77
CA ALA A 138 1.05 8.73 3.08
C ALA A 138 0.94 9.97 3.97
N THR A 139 -0.17 10.12 4.69
CA THR A 139 -0.40 11.23 5.62
C THR A 139 0.61 11.21 6.78
N LYS A 140 0.86 10.05 7.39
CA LYS A 140 1.85 9.90 8.46
C LYS A 140 3.26 10.20 7.95
N ALA A 141 3.64 9.64 6.80
CA ALA A 141 4.91 9.89 6.14
C ALA A 141 5.11 11.39 5.86
N ASN A 142 4.11 12.06 5.30
CA ASN A 142 4.16 13.49 5.01
C ASN A 142 4.43 14.34 6.26
N ARG A 143 3.80 14.03 7.39
CA ARG A 143 4.05 14.73 8.65
C ARG A 143 5.50 14.55 9.13
N ILE A 144 6.03 13.33 9.03
CA ILE A 144 7.42 13.03 9.41
C ILE A 144 8.39 13.77 8.48
N VAL A 145 8.16 13.73 7.17
CA VAL A 145 8.99 14.42 6.16
C VAL A 145 9.00 15.94 6.41
N ARG A 146 7.86 16.53 6.71
CA ARG A 146 7.78 17.96 7.05
C ARG A 146 8.52 18.29 8.35
N ALA A 147 8.40 17.44 9.36
CA ALA A 147 9.15 17.59 10.61
C ALA A 147 10.66 17.44 10.43
N ALA A 148 11.11 16.69 9.42
CA ALA A 148 12.53 16.50 9.09
C ALA A 148 13.19 17.74 8.46
N GLN A 149 12.42 18.79 8.10
CA GLN A 149 12.93 20.07 7.62
C GLN A 149 13.96 19.94 6.48
N GLY A 150 13.63 19.18 5.45
CA GLY A 150 14.45 18.96 4.26
C GLY A 150 15.46 17.81 4.36
N ARG A 151 15.60 17.18 5.52
CA ARG A 151 16.41 15.97 5.65
C ARG A 151 15.70 14.78 5.02
N ALA A 152 16.47 13.87 4.42
CA ALA A 152 15.93 12.64 3.83
C ALA A 152 15.28 11.74 4.90
N VAL A 153 14.10 11.23 4.58
CA VAL A 153 13.38 10.23 5.39
C VAL A 153 13.23 8.98 4.52
N LEU A 154 13.59 7.82 5.07
CA LEU A 154 13.41 6.51 4.43
C LEU A 154 12.36 5.70 5.21
N GLU A 155 11.55 4.95 4.47
CA GLU A 155 10.56 4.04 5.02
C GLU A 155 11.20 2.67 5.32
N PHE A 156 11.26 2.25 6.58
CA PHE A 156 11.86 0.98 7.02
C PHE A 156 10.89 0.11 7.83
N GLY A 157 9.58 0.26 7.58
CA GLY A 157 8.51 -0.37 8.36
C GLY A 157 8.03 -1.72 7.85
N SER A 158 8.49 -2.22 6.71
CA SER A 158 7.93 -3.41 6.02
C SER A 158 7.72 -4.61 6.95
N ARG A 159 8.71 -4.98 7.78
CA ARG A 159 8.60 -6.12 8.72
C ARG A 159 7.68 -5.87 9.92
N ARG A 160 7.06 -4.71 10.01
CA ARG A 160 6.08 -4.32 11.05
C ARG A 160 4.69 -4.05 10.46
N ALA A 161 4.53 -4.23 9.15
CA ALA A 161 3.25 -4.07 8.46
C ALA A 161 2.30 -5.23 8.79
N GLN A 162 1.01 -4.99 8.59
CA GLN A 162 -0.05 -5.96 8.85
C GLN A 162 -0.34 -6.81 7.61
N GLY A 163 0.66 -7.52 7.13
CA GLY A 163 0.60 -8.38 5.95
C GLY A 163 1.50 -7.93 4.80
N ALA A 164 1.75 -8.83 3.85
CA ALA A 164 2.70 -8.60 2.76
C ALA A 164 2.27 -7.44 1.85
N ASN A 165 0.99 -7.42 1.44
CA ASN A 165 0.47 -6.34 0.61
C ASN A 165 0.52 -4.99 1.34
N ALA A 166 0.19 -4.97 2.64
CA ALA A 166 0.30 -3.77 3.46
C ALA A 166 1.74 -3.23 3.56
N ALA A 167 2.76 -4.10 3.52
CA ALA A 167 4.15 -3.67 3.48
C ALA A 167 4.50 -3.00 2.14
N VAL A 168 4.10 -3.60 1.03
CA VAL A 168 4.39 -3.10 -0.33
C VAL A 168 3.66 -1.80 -0.60
N ASP A 169 2.34 -1.78 -0.39
CA ASP A 169 1.49 -0.61 -0.63
C ASP A 169 1.80 0.52 0.35
N GLY A 170 2.12 0.17 1.61
CA GLY A 170 2.55 1.13 2.61
C GLY A 170 3.87 1.82 2.27
N ALA A 171 4.85 1.09 1.74
CA ALA A 171 6.11 1.66 1.30
C ALA A 171 5.92 2.63 0.11
N ARG A 172 5.08 2.25 -0.87
CA ARG A 172 4.68 3.14 -1.98
C ARG A 172 3.96 4.39 -1.45
N ALA A 173 3.01 4.22 -0.56
CA ALA A 173 2.27 5.34 0.04
C ALA A 173 3.18 6.30 0.81
N ALA A 174 4.17 5.77 1.54
CA ALA A 174 5.16 6.59 2.23
C ALA A 174 6.01 7.43 1.26
N TYR A 175 6.35 6.86 0.09
CA TYR A 175 7.03 7.59 -0.98
C TYR A 175 6.18 8.72 -1.56
N ILE A 176 4.89 8.48 -1.80
CA ILE A 176 3.90 9.53 -2.17
C ILE A 176 3.85 10.61 -1.08
N GLY A 177 3.94 10.23 0.20
CA GLY A 177 4.00 11.14 1.34
C GLY A 177 5.29 11.96 1.43
N GLY A 178 6.30 11.67 0.60
CA GLY A 178 7.56 12.43 0.48
C GLY A 178 8.80 11.73 1.02
N CYS A 179 8.72 10.47 1.47
CA CYS A 179 9.90 9.65 1.77
C CYS A 179 10.76 9.50 0.51
N LYS A 180 12.07 9.38 0.68
CA LYS A 180 13.03 9.29 -0.44
C LYS A 180 13.27 7.86 -0.94
N GLY A 181 12.80 6.86 -0.21
CA GLY A 181 12.95 5.45 -0.55
C GLY A 181 12.44 4.56 0.57
N THR A 182 12.62 3.26 0.39
CA THR A 182 12.14 2.21 1.29
C THR A 182 13.19 1.12 1.50
N ALA A 183 13.03 0.31 2.54
CA ALA A 183 13.76 -0.96 2.67
C ALA A 183 13.04 -2.14 1.99
N CYS A 184 11.86 -1.92 1.39
CA CYS A 184 11.07 -2.96 0.74
C CYS A 184 11.51 -3.15 -0.72
N THR A 185 12.35 -4.14 -0.97
CA THR A 185 12.87 -4.46 -2.31
C THR A 185 11.75 -4.73 -3.33
N LEU A 186 10.66 -5.40 -2.91
CA LEU A 186 9.53 -5.68 -3.79
C LEU A 186 8.80 -4.40 -4.23
N THR A 187 8.76 -3.36 -3.38
CA THR A 187 8.17 -2.08 -3.76
C THR A 187 9.01 -1.34 -4.80
N ASP A 188 10.34 -1.48 -4.74
CA ASP A 188 11.22 -0.97 -5.80
C ASP A 188 10.98 -1.70 -7.12
N GLU A 189 10.96 -3.03 -7.09
CA GLU A 189 10.72 -3.85 -8.28
C GLU A 189 9.38 -3.53 -8.97
N LEU A 190 8.31 -3.36 -8.19
CA LEU A 190 6.95 -3.16 -8.73
C LEU A 190 6.64 -1.71 -9.11
N TYR A 191 7.15 -0.74 -8.36
CA TYR A 191 6.74 0.66 -8.45
C TYR A 191 7.90 1.65 -8.65
N GLY A 192 9.14 1.17 -8.73
CA GLY A 192 10.30 2.03 -8.89
C GLY A 192 10.58 2.95 -7.70
N VAL A 193 10.10 2.60 -6.51
CA VAL A 193 10.42 3.34 -5.28
C VAL A 193 11.83 2.93 -4.82
N PRO A 194 12.83 3.84 -4.80
CA PRO A 194 14.21 3.47 -4.58
C PRO A 194 14.41 2.64 -3.30
N ALA A 195 14.92 1.42 -3.44
CA ALA A 195 15.27 0.58 -2.30
C ALA A 195 16.62 0.99 -1.73
N GLY A 196 16.71 1.01 -0.40
CA GLY A 196 17.94 1.28 0.30
C GLY A 196 17.98 0.56 1.64
N GLY A 197 19.17 0.39 2.13
CA GLY A 197 19.37 -0.30 3.40
C GLY A 197 20.79 -0.13 3.89
N THR A 198 21.03 -0.74 5.04
CA THR A 198 22.34 -0.78 5.65
C THR A 198 22.72 -2.24 5.90
N MET A 199 23.19 -2.56 7.10
CA MET A 199 23.45 -3.92 7.55
C MET A 199 22.56 -4.25 8.75
N ALA A 200 22.52 -5.50 9.17
CA ALA A 200 21.94 -5.94 10.42
C ALA A 200 23.04 -6.22 11.44
N HIS A 201 22.67 -6.28 12.74
CA HIS A 201 23.60 -6.68 13.81
C HIS A 201 24.25 -8.04 13.55
N SER A 202 23.53 -8.97 12.92
CA SER A 202 24.04 -10.29 12.53
C SER A 202 25.25 -10.20 11.59
N TRP A 203 25.32 -9.20 10.70
CA TRP A 203 26.49 -8.97 9.86
C TRP A 203 27.72 -8.72 10.74
N VAL A 204 27.62 -7.79 11.69
CA VAL A 204 28.73 -7.43 12.61
C VAL A 204 29.14 -8.64 13.45
N GLN A 205 28.16 -9.42 13.92
CA GLN A 205 28.41 -10.60 14.76
C GLN A 205 29.03 -11.80 14.02
N MET A 206 29.04 -11.81 12.70
CA MET A 206 29.71 -12.86 11.91
C MET A 206 31.22 -12.66 11.81
N PHE A 207 31.74 -11.49 12.18
CA PHE A 207 33.16 -11.15 12.12
C PHE A 207 33.80 -11.27 13.50
N ASN A 208 35.13 -11.44 13.53
CA ASN A 208 35.89 -11.51 14.78
C ASN A 208 35.95 -10.17 15.50
N SER A 209 35.79 -9.05 14.78
CA SER A 209 35.70 -7.72 15.36
C SER A 209 34.73 -6.83 14.59
N GLU A 210 34.18 -5.84 15.27
CA GLU A 210 33.31 -4.82 14.69
C GLU A 210 34.04 -4.00 13.61
N TYR A 211 35.35 -3.74 13.83
CA TYR A 211 36.19 -3.06 12.84
C TYR A 211 36.31 -3.85 11.52
N ASP A 212 36.55 -5.17 11.59
CA ASP A 212 36.65 -6.03 10.38
C ASP A 212 35.34 -6.06 9.61
N ALA A 213 34.22 -6.11 10.32
CA ALA A 213 32.89 -6.05 9.70
C ALA A 213 32.67 -4.74 8.93
N PHE A 214 33.02 -3.61 9.54
CA PHE A 214 32.87 -2.29 8.92
C PHE A 214 33.85 -2.09 7.76
N LYS A 215 35.11 -2.47 7.94
CA LYS A 215 36.12 -2.41 6.87
C LYS A 215 35.69 -3.18 5.65
N THR A 216 35.27 -4.44 5.84
CA THR A 216 34.80 -5.29 4.73
C THR A 216 33.60 -4.65 4.02
N TYR A 217 32.65 -4.06 4.76
CA TYR A 217 31.50 -3.41 4.18
C TYR A 217 31.88 -2.17 3.36
N CYS A 218 32.78 -1.34 3.86
CA CYS A 218 33.31 -0.18 3.15
C CYS A 218 34.07 -0.57 1.86
N GLU A 219 34.83 -1.66 1.88
CA GLU A 219 35.54 -2.19 0.71
C GLU A 219 34.56 -2.70 -0.37
N MET A 220 33.43 -3.30 0.05
CA MET A 220 32.40 -3.80 -0.86
C MET A 220 31.51 -2.69 -1.45
N TYR A 221 31.24 -1.65 -0.67
CA TYR A 221 30.31 -0.55 -1.01
C TYR A 221 30.96 0.82 -0.76
N PRO A 222 32.04 1.18 -1.53
CA PRO A 222 32.82 2.37 -1.23
C PRO A 222 32.07 3.68 -1.40
N ASP A 223 31.10 3.77 -2.34
CA ASP A 223 30.44 5.04 -2.68
C ASP A 223 29.53 5.56 -1.58
N ASN A 224 28.89 4.67 -0.79
CA ASN A 224 27.96 5.09 0.27
C ASN A 224 27.81 4.02 1.35
N PRO A 225 28.85 3.71 2.13
CA PRO A 225 28.78 2.74 3.19
C PRO A 225 28.03 3.31 4.41
N THR A 226 26.82 2.82 4.66
CA THR A 226 26.08 3.15 5.87
C THR A 226 26.31 2.06 6.93
N LEU A 227 26.98 2.39 8.03
CA LEU A 227 27.41 1.44 9.05
C LEU A 227 26.50 1.44 10.28
N LEU A 228 26.21 0.25 10.82
CA LEU A 228 25.40 0.04 12.01
C LEU A 228 26.32 -0.02 13.24
N VAL A 229 26.33 1.04 14.04
CA VAL A 229 27.34 1.26 15.10
C VAL A 229 26.89 0.89 16.52
N ASP A 230 25.68 0.33 16.66
CA ASP A 230 25.07 0.06 17.96
C ASP A 230 24.97 -1.44 18.30
N THR A 231 25.79 -2.30 17.66
CA THR A 231 25.80 -3.74 17.94
C THR A 231 26.24 -4.04 19.38
N TYR A 232 27.28 -3.39 19.86
CA TYR A 232 27.81 -3.57 21.21
C TYR A 232 27.75 -2.30 22.05
N ASN A 233 28.63 -1.34 21.78
CA ASN A 233 28.63 -0.06 22.47
C ASN A 233 28.88 1.07 21.48
N THR A 234 27.84 1.84 21.22
CA THR A 234 27.84 2.88 20.18
C THR A 234 29.02 3.86 20.31
N LEU A 235 29.25 4.40 21.52
CA LEU A 235 30.24 5.47 21.72
C LEU A 235 31.66 4.95 21.99
N LYS A 236 31.79 3.76 22.63
CA LYS A 236 33.10 3.23 23.01
C LYS A 236 33.74 2.33 21.96
N SER A 237 32.94 1.70 21.10
CA SER A 237 33.44 0.80 20.04
C SER A 237 32.86 1.11 18.65
N GLY A 238 31.55 1.18 18.52
CA GLY A 238 30.91 1.30 17.20
C GLY A 238 31.34 2.52 16.40
N VAL A 239 31.19 3.71 16.95
CA VAL A 239 31.60 4.96 16.26
C VAL A 239 33.10 5.02 16.02
N PRO A 240 33.98 4.74 16.99
CA PRO A 240 35.44 4.70 16.75
C PRO A 240 35.85 3.70 15.67
N ASN A 241 35.32 2.48 15.69
CA ASN A 241 35.60 1.47 14.67
C ASN A 241 35.09 1.88 13.28
N ALA A 242 33.90 2.50 13.22
CA ALA A 242 33.35 2.99 11.95
C ALA A 242 34.22 4.11 11.35
N ILE A 243 34.64 5.08 12.16
CA ILE A 243 35.55 6.16 11.71
C ILE A 243 36.87 5.57 11.18
N ASN A 244 37.47 4.63 11.91
CA ASN A 244 38.71 4.00 11.48
C ASN A 244 38.54 3.19 10.18
N ALA A 245 37.43 2.49 10.03
CA ALA A 245 37.14 1.72 8.81
C ALA A 245 36.96 2.61 7.57
N VAL A 246 36.18 3.70 7.72
CA VAL A 246 35.98 4.68 6.61
C VAL A 246 37.31 5.37 6.26
N SER A 247 38.09 5.82 7.24
CA SER A 247 39.38 6.47 7.00
C SER A 247 40.41 5.57 6.33
N TYR A 248 40.24 4.25 6.39
CA TYR A 248 41.12 3.30 5.71
C TYR A 248 40.77 3.15 4.22
N THR A 249 39.50 3.34 3.85
CA THR A 249 39.01 3.16 2.48
C THR A 249 38.92 4.45 1.67
N HIS A 250 39.03 5.59 2.30
CA HIS A 250 39.05 6.96 1.73
C HIS A 250 40.25 7.78 2.28
#